data_fe4d04e2d64b5a86a326370b8a9dc167
#
_entry.id   fe4d04e2d64b5a86a326370b8a9dc167
#
_cell.length_a   1.000
_cell.length_b   1.000
_cell.length_c   1.000
_cell.angle_alpha   90.00
_cell.angle_beta   90.00
_cell.angle_gamma   90.00
#
_symmetry.space_group_name_H-M   'P 1'
#
loop_
_entity.id
_entity.type
_entity.pdbx_description
1 polymer ?
#
loop_
_entity_poly.entity_id
_entity_poly.type
_entity_poly.pdbx_seq_one_letter_code
_entity_poly.pdbx_strand_id
1 'polypeptide(L)'
;FRRVLFRSFQWTTELNFARNYNELEDIGNYTPDAVSGGTNDSRVIPGSPVGSFYLMEFSHVDSETGLPVYLDRAGNETFDYDNNERKYVGDGLPDFVGGMTNTFRYKRWDLRALATFSYGAKIFDSSSKRQLGVVTSWNMRTEILDRWRQPGDDATFPRLTLDETTYGLPSGFPWWNTSLFVFDASYLRLRNLTLGYTIPVI
;
A
#
# COMPACT_ATOMS: atom_id res chain seq x y z
N PHE A 1 14.84 27.86 48.33
CA PHE A 1 13.98 28.19 47.19
C PHE A 1 13.10 26.98 46.84
N ARG A 2 11.85 26.98 47.32
CA ARG A 2 10.88 25.97 46.91
C ARG A 2 10.39 26.29 45.51
N ARG A 3 10.74 25.47 44.52
CA ARG A 3 10.13 25.46 43.18
C ARG A 3 8.67 24.98 43.31
N VAL A 4 7.74 25.90 43.42
CA VAL A 4 6.29 25.61 43.63
C VAL A 4 5.55 25.51 42.27
N LEU A 5 6.18 25.78 41.13
CA LEU A 5 5.47 26.01 39.88
C LEU A 5 5.16 24.77 39.02
N PHE A 6 5.70 23.59 39.32
CA PHE A 6 5.45 22.39 38.50
C PHE A 6 4.89 21.19 39.26
N ARG A 7 4.49 21.33 40.51
CA ARG A 7 3.91 20.21 41.30
C ARG A 7 2.51 19.76 40.85
N SER A 8 1.81 20.54 40.06
CA SER A 8 0.43 20.25 39.65
C SER A 8 0.32 19.68 38.19
N PHE A 9 1.36 19.78 37.38
CA PHE A 9 1.38 19.25 36.01
C PHE A 9 2.53 18.27 35.83
N GLN A 10 2.20 17.10 35.31
CA GLN A 10 3.14 16.06 34.94
C GLN A 10 2.85 15.63 33.51
N TRP A 11 3.89 15.50 32.72
CA TRP A 11 3.84 14.93 31.38
C TRP A 11 4.87 13.81 31.27
N THR A 12 4.40 12.63 30.86
CA THR A 12 5.23 11.45 30.61
C THR A 12 4.98 10.98 29.19
N THR A 13 6.05 10.73 28.46
CA THR A 13 6.00 10.13 27.11
C THR A 13 6.73 8.80 27.16
N GLU A 14 6.08 7.77 26.67
CA GLU A 14 6.64 6.44 26.45
C GLU A 14 6.64 6.18 24.94
N LEU A 15 7.78 5.87 24.37
CA LEU A 15 7.95 5.60 22.94
C LEU A 15 8.54 4.21 22.77
N ASN A 16 7.95 3.42 21.89
CA ASN A 16 8.57 2.23 21.35
C ASN A 16 8.75 2.36 19.84
N PHE A 17 9.81 1.77 19.31
CA PHE A 17 10.18 1.80 17.92
C PHE A 17 10.84 0.46 17.57
N ALA A 18 10.44 -0.13 16.45
CA ALA A 18 11.04 -1.34 15.93
C ALA A 18 11.22 -1.25 14.41
N ARG A 19 12.32 -1.79 13.95
CA ARG A 19 12.60 -2.04 12.54
C ARG A 19 12.94 -3.51 12.37
N ASN A 20 12.24 -4.17 11.46
CA ASN A 20 12.55 -5.54 11.06
C ASN A 20 13.14 -5.49 9.66
N TYR A 21 14.17 -6.28 9.44
CA TYR A 21 14.76 -6.48 8.13
C TYR A 21 14.55 -7.94 7.74
N ASN A 22 14.05 -8.15 6.56
CA ASN A 22 13.87 -9.48 5.98
C ASN A 22 14.43 -9.45 4.56
N GLU A 23 15.32 -10.35 4.27
CA GLU A 23 15.91 -10.53 2.95
C GLU A 23 16.01 -12.04 2.66
N LEU A 24 15.58 -12.40 1.49
CA LEU A 24 15.75 -13.75 0.99
C LEU A 24 17.16 -13.91 0.41
N GLU A 25 17.97 -14.74 1.01
CA GLU A 25 19.34 -14.96 0.56
C GLU A 25 19.43 -15.92 -0.63
N ASP A 26 18.66 -17.01 -0.60
CA ASP A 26 18.72 -18.07 -1.60
C ASP A 26 17.39 -18.81 -1.74
N ILE A 27 17.06 -19.25 -2.94
CA ILE A 27 15.90 -20.08 -3.26
C ILE A 27 16.28 -21.50 -3.71
N GLY A 28 17.54 -21.87 -3.53
CA GLY A 28 18.06 -23.17 -3.95
C GLY A 28 18.04 -23.35 -5.46
N ASN A 29 17.56 -24.50 -5.92
CA ASN A 29 17.50 -24.84 -7.34
C ASN A 29 16.21 -24.35 -8.03
N TYR A 30 15.39 -23.52 -7.37
CA TYR A 30 14.16 -22.99 -7.95
C TYR A 30 14.43 -21.68 -8.70
N THR A 31 13.63 -21.41 -9.71
CA THR A 31 13.59 -20.08 -10.35
C THR A 31 12.60 -19.18 -9.63
N PRO A 32 12.76 -17.85 -9.66
CA PRO A 32 11.79 -16.92 -9.07
C PRO A 32 10.36 -17.12 -9.59
N ASP A 33 10.20 -17.54 -10.84
CA ASP A 33 8.89 -17.83 -11.45
C ASP A 33 8.27 -19.13 -10.95
N ALA A 34 9.09 -20.12 -10.54
CA ALA A 34 8.60 -21.37 -9.98
C ALA A 34 8.04 -21.20 -8.56
N VAL A 35 8.43 -20.12 -7.86
CA VAL A 35 8.03 -19.81 -6.48
C VAL A 35 7.23 -18.51 -6.49
N SER A 36 6.08 -18.51 -7.15
CA SER A 36 5.17 -17.36 -7.16
C SER A 36 4.14 -17.48 -6.03
N GLY A 37 3.77 -16.35 -5.44
CA GLY A 37 2.55 -16.28 -4.62
C GLY A 37 1.32 -16.64 -5.44
N GLY A 38 0.35 -17.34 -4.85
CA GLY A 38 -0.79 -17.96 -5.54
C GLY A 38 -1.65 -17.06 -6.43
N THR A 39 -1.51 -15.73 -6.35
CA THR A 39 -2.22 -14.74 -7.17
C THR A 39 -1.37 -14.19 -8.32
N ASN A 40 -0.13 -14.67 -8.46
CA ASN A 40 0.81 -14.24 -9.49
C ASN A 40 1.26 -12.77 -9.42
N ASP A 41 1.03 -12.12 -8.29
CA ASP A 41 1.37 -10.73 -8.00
C ASP A 41 2.60 -10.58 -7.12
N SER A 42 3.03 -11.66 -6.47
CA SER A 42 4.24 -11.72 -5.66
C SER A 42 5.26 -12.73 -6.19
N ARG A 43 6.51 -12.50 -5.88
CA ARG A 43 7.63 -13.38 -6.22
C ARG A 43 8.55 -13.54 -5.01
N VAL A 44 9.24 -14.65 -5.02
CA VAL A 44 10.32 -14.94 -4.09
C VAL A 44 11.63 -14.67 -4.81
N ILE A 45 12.27 -13.54 -4.51
CA ILE A 45 13.43 -13.03 -5.26
C ILE A 45 14.60 -12.87 -4.30
N PRO A 46 15.75 -13.50 -4.55
CA PRO A 46 16.97 -13.25 -3.77
C PRO A 46 17.32 -11.76 -3.74
N GLY A 47 17.72 -11.26 -2.58
CA GLY A 47 17.98 -9.86 -2.33
C GLY A 47 16.74 -8.99 -2.04
N SER A 48 15.54 -9.61 -1.99
CA SER A 48 14.30 -8.91 -1.68
C SER A 48 13.56 -9.55 -0.50
N PRO A 49 12.68 -8.82 0.18
CA PRO A 49 11.86 -9.38 1.25
C PRO A 49 10.91 -10.48 0.75
N VAL A 50 10.59 -11.42 1.61
CA VAL A 50 9.54 -12.41 1.34
C VAL A 50 8.20 -11.68 1.21
N GLY A 51 7.42 -12.00 0.17
CA GLY A 51 6.15 -11.33 -0.11
C GLY A 51 6.30 -10.03 -0.91
N SER A 52 7.41 -9.88 -1.60
CA SER A 52 7.64 -8.77 -2.54
C SER A 52 6.62 -8.78 -3.67
N PHE A 53 6.04 -7.62 -3.98
CA PHE A 53 5.18 -7.43 -5.15
C PHE A 53 6.05 -7.29 -6.39
N TYR A 54 5.75 -8.14 -7.38
CA TYR A 54 6.50 -8.22 -8.64
C TYR A 54 5.56 -8.04 -9.81
N LEU A 55 5.45 -6.81 -10.27
CA LEU A 55 4.38 -6.36 -11.14
C LEU A 55 4.94 -5.56 -12.32
N MET A 56 4.15 -5.47 -13.38
CA MET A 56 4.39 -4.49 -14.44
C MET A 56 4.14 -3.10 -13.90
N GLU A 57 5.03 -2.16 -14.13
CA GLU A 57 4.84 -0.79 -13.69
C GLU A 57 3.86 -0.09 -14.61
N PHE A 58 2.79 0.46 -14.03
CA PHE A 58 1.83 1.31 -14.70
C PHE A 58 2.32 2.76 -14.64
N SER A 59 2.35 3.44 -15.78
CA SER A 59 2.72 4.85 -15.88
C SER A 59 1.50 5.76 -15.78
N HIS A 60 0.64 5.71 -16.77
CA HIS A 60 -0.55 6.55 -16.87
C HIS A 60 -1.56 5.97 -17.87
N VAL A 61 -2.67 6.64 -18.04
CA VAL A 61 -3.62 6.40 -19.13
C VAL A 61 -3.31 7.39 -20.24
N ASP A 62 -3.08 6.90 -21.44
CA ASP A 62 -2.89 7.77 -22.60
C ASP A 62 -4.15 8.59 -22.87
N SER A 63 -4.02 9.92 -22.83
CA SER A 63 -5.17 10.83 -22.90
C SER A 63 -5.87 10.83 -24.27
N GLU A 64 -5.19 10.42 -25.34
CA GLU A 64 -5.75 10.41 -26.68
C GLU A 64 -6.49 9.11 -27.00
N THR A 65 -5.98 7.99 -26.52
CA THR A 65 -6.52 6.65 -26.86
C THR A 65 -7.27 5.99 -25.71
N GLY A 66 -7.01 6.42 -24.47
CA GLY A 66 -7.53 5.80 -23.25
C GLY A 66 -6.91 4.43 -22.97
N LEU A 67 -5.77 4.11 -23.56
CA LEU A 67 -5.06 2.87 -23.31
C LEU A 67 -4.13 3.01 -22.08
N PRO A 68 -3.89 1.92 -21.33
CA PRO A 68 -2.89 1.94 -20.29
C PRO A 68 -1.49 2.00 -20.89
N VAL A 69 -0.62 2.81 -20.31
CA VAL A 69 0.80 2.91 -20.62
C VAL A 69 1.58 2.28 -19.49
N TYR A 70 2.47 1.38 -19.82
CA TYR A 70 3.34 0.66 -18.88
C TYR A 70 4.79 1.13 -19.02
N LEU A 71 5.61 0.81 -18.03
CA LEU A 71 7.06 0.98 -18.09
C LEU A 71 7.73 -0.40 -18.13
N ASP A 72 8.59 -0.62 -19.11
CA ASP A 72 9.47 -1.77 -19.16
C ASP A 72 10.54 -1.72 -18.05
N ARG A 73 11.40 -2.73 -17.92
CA ARG A 73 12.48 -2.73 -16.92
C ARG A 73 13.49 -1.61 -17.13
N ALA A 74 13.65 -1.14 -18.36
CA ALA A 74 14.55 -0.04 -18.70
C ALA A 74 13.92 1.33 -18.45
N GLY A 75 12.61 1.38 -18.14
CA GLY A 75 11.86 2.62 -17.91
C GLY A 75 11.29 3.25 -19.17
N ASN A 76 11.26 2.54 -20.30
CA ASN A 76 10.63 3.04 -21.53
C ASN A 76 9.13 2.76 -21.47
N GLU A 77 8.36 3.66 -22.07
CA GLU A 77 6.91 3.52 -22.21
C GLU A 77 6.54 2.50 -23.28
N THR A 78 5.53 1.70 -22.99
CA THR A 78 4.96 0.69 -23.89
C THR A 78 3.48 0.50 -23.63
N PHE A 79 2.74 0.13 -24.68
CA PHE A 79 1.33 -0.28 -24.55
C PHE A 79 1.18 -1.80 -24.35
N ASP A 80 2.26 -2.56 -24.50
CA ASP A 80 2.24 -4.01 -24.38
C ASP A 80 2.56 -4.43 -22.94
N TYR A 81 1.68 -5.24 -22.37
CA TYR A 81 1.90 -5.87 -21.07
C TYR A 81 2.73 -7.14 -21.24
N ASP A 82 3.97 -7.13 -20.77
CA ASP A 82 4.84 -8.30 -20.77
C ASP A 82 5.17 -8.77 -19.35
N ASN A 83 4.87 -10.04 -19.06
CA ASN A 83 5.22 -10.67 -17.79
C ASN A 83 6.73 -10.67 -17.50
N ASN A 84 7.56 -10.66 -18.54
CA ASN A 84 9.02 -10.63 -18.42
C ASN A 84 9.54 -9.24 -18.00
N GLU A 85 8.74 -8.19 -18.21
CA GLU A 85 9.09 -6.82 -17.85
C GLU A 85 8.64 -6.44 -16.42
N ARG A 86 8.04 -7.37 -15.69
CA ARG A 86 7.72 -7.17 -14.29
C ARG A 86 8.96 -6.91 -13.46
N LYS A 87 8.83 -6.07 -12.43
CA LYS A 87 9.89 -5.72 -11.49
C LYS A 87 9.36 -5.61 -10.06
N TYR A 88 10.25 -5.51 -9.10
CA TYR A 88 9.92 -5.22 -7.71
C TYR A 88 9.30 -3.81 -7.61
N VAL A 89 8.11 -3.72 -7.01
CA VAL A 89 7.38 -2.46 -6.81
C VAL A 89 7.07 -2.19 -5.35
N GLY A 90 7.59 -3.01 -4.45
CA GLY A 90 7.45 -2.89 -3.01
C GLY A 90 7.02 -4.19 -2.36
N ASP A 91 6.79 -4.15 -1.06
CA ASP A 91 6.39 -5.30 -0.26
C ASP A 91 5.46 -4.89 0.90
N GLY A 92 4.89 -5.89 1.57
CA GLY A 92 3.97 -5.69 2.68
C GLY A 92 4.64 -5.47 4.04
N LEU A 93 5.98 -5.42 4.10
CA LEU A 93 6.71 -5.25 5.35
C LEU A 93 6.97 -3.76 5.60
N PRO A 94 6.64 -3.25 6.80
CA PRO A 94 6.94 -1.87 7.11
C PRO A 94 8.45 -1.67 7.35
N ASP A 95 8.98 -0.54 6.91
CA ASP A 95 10.33 -0.09 7.22
C ASP A 95 10.51 0.06 8.73
N PHE A 96 9.47 0.58 9.40
CA PHE A 96 9.42 0.68 10.85
C PHE A 96 7.99 0.75 11.39
N VAL A 97 7.85 0.29 12.62
CA VAL A 97 6.61 0.33 13.39
C VAL A 97 6.89 0.87 14.79
N GLY A 98 5.86 1.43 15.42
CA GLY A 98 6.02 1.90 16.78
C GLY A 98 4.73 2.37 17.41
N GLY A 99 4.88 2.85 18.64
CA GLY A 99 3.80 3.43 19.38
C GLY A 99 4.30 4.47 20.39
N MET A 100 3.48 5.46 20.65
CA MET A 100 3.76 6.52 21.58
C MET A 100 2.57 6.69 22.53
N THR A 101 2.85 6.59 23.82
CA THR A 101 1.89 6.92 24.87
C THR A 101 2.29 8.24 25.50
N ASN A 102 1.38 9.21 25.48
CA ASN A 102 1.50 10.44 26.26
C ASN A 102 0.51 10.40 27.42
N THR A 103 1.00 10.68 28.61
CA THR A 103 0.21 10.80 29.82
C THR A 103 0.40 12.18 30.41
N PHE A 104 -0.68 12.92 30.53
CA PHE A 104 -0.74 14.25 31.13
C PHE A 104 -1.52 14.16 32.44
N ARG A 105 -0.98 14.70 33.53
CA ARG A 105 -1.66 14.81 34.81
C ARG A 105 -1.64 16.25 35.28
N TYR A 106 -2.82 16.74 35.62
CA TYR A 106 -2.97 18.09 36.15
C TYR A 106 -3.99 18.09 37.32
N LYS A 107 -3.50 18.31 38.53
CA LYS A 107 -4.34 18.23 39.77
C LYS A 107 -5.00 16.84 39.85
N ARG A 108 -6.31 16.78 39.62
CA ARG A 108 -7.15 15.56 39.71
C ARG A 108 -7.50 14.98 38.35
N TRP A 109 -7.05 15.62 37.28
CA TRP A 109 -7.28 15.17 35.93
C TRP A 109 -6.08 14.38 35.42
N ASP A 110 -6.36 13.32 34.69
CA ASP A 110 -5.38 12.61 33.86
C ASP A 110 -5.92 12.40 32.48
N LEU A 111 -5.06 12.59 31.49
CA LEU A 111 -5.31 12.33 30.10
C LEU A 111 -4.23 11.40 29.60
N ARG A 112 -4.61 10.27 29.01
CA ARG A 112 -3.71 9.33 28.38
C ARG A 112 -4.10 9.17 26.92
N ALA A 113 -3.13 9.34 26.02
CA ALA A 113 -3.29 9.14 24.59
C ALA A 113 -2.24 8.13 24.09
N LEU A 114 -2.71 7.04 23.49
CA LEU A 114 -1.87 6.03 22.81
C LEU A 114 -2.06 6.16 21.30
N ALA A 115 -0.99 6.46 20.61
CA ALA A 115 -0.92 6.39 19.14
C ALA A 115 0.02 5.27 18.71
N THR A 116 -0.31 4.63 17.57
CA THR A 116 0.55 3.64 16.91
C THR A 116 0.77 4.05 15.46
N PHE A 117 1.91 3.71 14.91
CA PHE A 117 2.25 3.99 13.53
C PHE A 117 2.94 2.80 12.87
N SER A 118 2.78 2.73 11.57
CA SER A 118 3.51 1.85 10.66
C SER A 118 3.86 2.66 9.42
N TYR A 119 5.07 2.52 8.91
CA TYR A 119 5.53 3.27 7.76
C TYR A 119 6.26 2.38 6.78
N GLY A 120 6.06 2.62 5.48
CA GLY A 120 6.79 2.00 4.37
C GLY A 120 6.12 0.74 3.80
N ALA A 121 5.22 0.07 4.55
CA ALA A 121 4.50 -1.07 4.02
C ALA A 121 3.61 -0.67 2.83
N LYS A 122 3.51 -1.57 1.86
CA LYS A 122 2.55 -1.46 0.76
C LYS A 122 1.51 -2.56 0.81
N ILE A 123 0.39 -2.36 0.16
CA ILE A 123 -0.66 -3.35 -0.02
C ILE A 123 -1.06 -3.42 -1.49
N PHE A 124 -1.19 -4.64 -2.00
CA PHE A 124 -1.71 -4.88 -3.33
C PHE A 124 -3.19 -5.25 -3.28
N ASP A 125 -4.06 -4.45 -3.91
CA ASP A 125 -5.49 -4.73 -4.01
C ASP A 125 -5.78 -5.68 -5.17
N SER A 126 -5.62 -6.96 -4.93
CA SER A 126 -5.86 -8.03 -5.90
C SER A 126 -7.31 -8.12 -6.38
N SER A 127 -8.26 -7.54 -5.63
CA SER A 127 -9.69 -7.52 -6.02
C SER A 127 -9.95 -6.48 -7.09
N SER A 128 -9.40 -5.30 -6.94
CA SER A 128 -9.64 -4.15 -7.84
C SER A 128 -9.18 -4.41 -9.26
N LYS A 129 -8.09 -5.14 -9.47
CA LYS A 129 -7.60 -5.51 -10.81
C LYS A 129 -8.62 -6.27 -11.67
N ARG A 130 -9.63 -6.88 -11.04
CA ARG A 130 -10.71 -7.63 -11.71
C ARG A 130 -11.99 -6.82 -11.85
N GLN A 131 -12.07 -5.65 -11.22
CA GLN A 131 -13.27 -4.83 -11.12
C GLN A 131 -13.09 -3.44 -11.76
N LEU A 132 -11.88 -3.15 -12.26
CA LEU A 132 -11.52 -1.87 -12.83
C LEU A 132 -10.82 -2.11 -14.17
N GLY A 133 -11.48 -1.77 -15.26
CA GLY A 133 -10.93 -1.82 -16.61
C GLY A 133 -11.59 -2.87 -17.51
N VAL A 134 -11.10 -4.10 -17.54
CA VAL A 134 -11.67 -5.17 -18.35
C VAL A 134 -13.02 -5.61 -17.80
N VAL A 135 -14.07 -5.52 -18.59
CA VAL A 135 -15.42 -5.92 -18.18
C VAL A 135 -15.54 -7.45 -18.27
N THR A 136 -15.80 -8.06 -17.14
CA THR A 136 -15.99 -9.50 -17.00
C THR A 136 -17.37 -9.79 -16.38
N SER A 137 -17.56 -10.99 -15.83
CA SER A 137 -18.74 -11.33 -15.04
C SER A 137 -18.77 -10.70 -13.63
N TRP A 138 -17.75 -9.96 -13.23
CA TRP A 138 -17.65 -9.30 -11.94
C TRP A 138 -18.33 -7.92 -11.96
N ASN A 139 -18.96 -7.54 -10.84
CA ASN A 139 -19.43 -6.18 -10.68
C ASN A 139 -18.26 -5.22 -10.63
N MET A 140 -18.39 -4.10 -11.31
CA MET A 140 -17.39 -3.03 -11.28
C MET A 140 -17.51 -2.20 -10.00
N ARG A 141 -16.38 -1.67 -9.54
CA ARG A 141 -16.33 -0.71 -8.43
C ARG A 141 -16.69 0.69 -8.93
N THR A 142 -17.14 1.54 -8.00
CA THR A 142 -17.55 2.92 -8.33
C THR A 142 -16.38 3.77 -8.82
N GLU A 143 -15.16 3.46 -8.43
CA GLU A 143 -13.95 4.14 -8.88
C GLU A 143 -13.75 4.10 -10.40
N ILE A 144 -14.38 3.12 -11.08
CA ILE A 144 -14.37 3.06 -12.56
C ILE A 144 -15.06 4.27 -13.22
N LEU A 145 -15.80 5.06 -12.46
CA LEU A 145 -16.38 6.31 -12.97
C LEU A 145 -15.29 7.33 -13.36
N ASP A 146 -14.09 7.20 -12.77
CA ASP A 146 -12.89 7.98 -13.13
C ASP A 146 -12.08 7.32 -14.24
N ARG A 147 -12.76 6.71 -15.20
CA ARG A 147 -12.15 6.14 -16.40
C ARG A 147 -12.11 7.14 -17.55
N TRP A 148 -11.21 6.92 -18.46
CA TRP A 148 -11.16 7.63 -19.73
C TRP A 148 -12.44 7.37 -20.56
N ARG A 149 -12.98 8.41 -21.21
CA ARG A 149 -14.22 8.37 -22.02
C ARG A 149 -14.05 9.00 -23.39
N GLN A 150 -13.15 9.98 -23.50
CA GLN A 150 -12.93 10.74 -24.73
C GLN A 150 -11.50 11.29 -24.79
N PRO A 151 -10.97 11.57 -25.99
CA PRO A 151 -9.67 12.21 -26.15
C PRO A 151 -9.55 13.51 -25.33
N GLY A 152 -8.43 13.64 -24.63
CA GLY A 152 -8.13 14.74 -23.72
C GLY A 152 -8.55 14.52 -22.28
N ASP A 153 -9.19 13.41 -21.93
CA ASP A 153 -9.49 13.07 -20.52
C ASP A 153 -8.19 12.75 -19.76
N ASP A 154 -8.06 13.38 -18.59
CA ASP A 154 -7.07 12.99 -17.56
C ASP A 154 -7.77 12.00 -16.60
N ALA A 155 -7.52 10.72 -16.76
CA ALA A 155 -8.24 9.65 -16.11
C ALA A 155 -7.31 8.69 -15.36
N THR A 156 -7.76 8.21 -14.20
CA THR A 156 -7.02 7.21 -13.42
C THR A 156 -7.10 5.83 -14.07
N PHE A 157 -8.24 5.49 -14.67
CA PHE A 157 -8.47 4.17 -15.26
C PHE A 157 -8.64 4.27 -16.77
N PRO A 158 -8.16 3.26 -17.52
CA PRO A 158 -8.29 3.24 -18.97
C PRO A 158 -9.75 3.09 -19.41
N ARG A 159 -9.98 3.27 -20.71
CA ARG A 159 -11.29 3.02 -21.32
C ARG A 159 -11.76 1.60 -21.05
N LEU A 160 -13.06 1.40 -20.81
CA LEU A 160 -13.63 0.07 -20.64
C LEU A 160 -13.47 -0.77 -21.92
N THR A 161 -13.19 -2.05 -21.73
CA THR A 161 -13.13 -3.02 -22.83
C THR A 161 -13.74 -4.36 -22.39
N LEU A 162 -14.25 -5.11 -23.36
CA LEU A 162 -14.64 -6.51 -23.22
C LEU A 162 -13.49 -7.44 -23.67
N ASP A 163 -12.48 -6.88 -24.33
CA ASP A 163 -11.34 -7.60 -24.88
C ASP A 163 -10.06 -7.16 -24.16
N GLU A 164 -9.50 -8.05 -23.37
CA GLU A 164 -8.27 -7.84 -22.61
C GLU A 164 -7.06 -7.48 -23.50
N THR A 165 -7.04 -7.93 -24.76
CA THR A 165 -5.96 -7.61 -25.68
C THR A 165 -5.90 -6.12 -26.02
N THR A 166 -7.00 -5.39 -25.82
CA THR A 166 -7.03 -3.92 -25.92
C THR A 166 -6.05 -3.25 -24.96
N TYR A 167 -5.78 -3.86 -23.80
CA TYR A 167 -4.82 -3.36 -22.81
C TYR A 167 -3.41 -3.94 -22.99
N GLY A 168 -3.12 -4.59 -24.11
CA GLY A 168 -1.88 -5.31 -24.30
C GLY A 168 -1.76 -6.60 -23.48
N LEU A 169 -2.84 -7.03 -22.81
CA LEU A 169 -2.85 -8.27 -22.05
C LEU A 169 -2.90 -9.49 -22.97
N PRO A 170 -2.27 -10.60 -22.58
CA PRO A 170 -2.42 -11.86 -23.29
C PRO A 170 -3.88 -12.30 -23.33
N SER A 171 -4.31 -12.88 -24.45
CA SER A 171 -5.66 -13.40 -24.61
C SER A 171 -6.03 -14.40 -23.50
N GLY A 172 -7.23 -14.29 -22.94
CA GLY A 172 -7.69 -15.09 -21.80
C GLY A 172 -7.15 -14.65 -20.43
N PHE A 173 -6.56 -13.46 -20.34
CA PHE A 173 -6.04 -12.88 -19.12
C PHE A 173 -6.88 -11.66 -18.68
N PRO A 174 -8.08 -11.87 -18.11
CA PRO A 174 -9.08 -10.82 -17.87
C PRO A 174 -8.73 -9.84 -16.73
N TRP A 175 -7.56 -9.91 -16.19
CA TRP A 175 -7.07 -9.05 -15.12
C TRP A 175 -5.60 -8.71 -15.30
N TRP A 176 -5.18 -7.66 -14.66
CA TRP A 176 -3.91 -7.03 -14.92
C TRP A 176 -3.13 -6.76 -13.62
N ASN A 177 -1.95 -7.34 -13.53
CA ASN A 177 -1.06 -7.23 -12.38
C ASN A 177 -0.11 -6.07 -12.57
N THR A 178 -0.53 -4.87 -12.17
CA THR A 178 0.25 -3.64 -12.31
C THR A 178 0.41 -2.90 -11.00
N SER A 179 1.36 -1.99 -10.95
CA SER A 179 1.58 -1.12 -9.81
C SER A 179 0.43 -0.15 -9.53
N LEU A 180 -0.52 0.04 -10.46
CA LEU A 180 -1.73 0.82 -10.27
C LEU A 180 -2.53 0.38 -9.02
N PHE A 181 -2.46 -0.90 -8.67
CA PHE A 181 -3.18 -1.48 -7.54
C PHE A 181 -2.32 -1.65 -6.29
N VAL A 182 -1.14 -1.02 -6.25
CA VAL A 182 -0.26 -1.00 -5.08
C VAL A 182 -0.42 0.32 -4.36
N PHE A 183 -0.90 0.25 -3.12
CA PHE A 183 -1.16 1.41 -2.28
C PHE A 183 -0.20 1.49 -1.11
N ASP A 184 0.09 2.70 -0.65
CA ASP A 184 0.79 2.93 0.60
C ASP A 184 -0.10 2.51 1.77
N ALA A 185 0.39 1.60 2.61
CA ALA A 185 -0.27 1.12 3.80
C ALA A 185 0.26 1.78 5.09
N SER A 186 1.03 2.85 4.97
CA SER A 186 1.52 3.62 6.11
C SER A 186 0.36 4.25 6.87
N TYR A 187 0.45 4.26 8.19
CA TYR A 187 -0.58 4.89 9.01
C TYR A 187 -0.05 5.43 10.32
N LEU A 188 -0.75 6.45 10.83
CA LEU A 188 -0.73 6.91 12.21
C LEU A 188 -2.14 6.77 12.78
N ARG A 189 -2.30 6.04 13.87
CA ARG A 189 -3.60 5.74 14.47
C ARG A 189 -3.64 6.06 15.93
N LEU A 190 -4.59 6.89 16.35
CA LEU A 190 -4.95 7.04 17.76
C LEU A 190 -5.70 5.78 18.22
N ARG A 191 -5.07 4.98 19.06
CA ARG A 191 -5.60 3.69 19.55
C ARG A 191 -6.47 3.84 20.77
N ASN A 192 -6.07 4.74 21.65
CA ASN A 192 -6.78 4.96 22.91
C ASN A 192 -6.65 6.43 23.31
N LEU A 193 -7.74 6.99 23.80
CA LEU A 193 -7.78 8.29 24.44
C LEU A 193 -8.63 8.15 25.70
N THR A 194 -8.01 8.32 26.85
CA THR A 194 -8.67 8.16 28.15
C THR A 194 -8.54 9.46 28.94
N LEU A 195 -9.65 9.97 29.43
CA LEU A 195 -9.72 11.09 30.34
C LEU A 195 -10.22 10.59 31.69
N GLY A 196 -9.44 10.81 32.73
CA GLY A 196 -9.77 10.43 34.12
C GLY A 196 -9.92 11.65 35.03
N TYR A 197 -10.75 11.51 36.04
CA TYR A 197 -10.88 12.49 37.10
C TYR A 197 -10.99 11.79 38.44
N THR A 198 -10.08 12.13 39.38
CA THR A 198 -10.08 11.58 40.74
C THR A 198 -11.06 12.36 41.62
N ILE A 199 -12.15 11.71 42.02
CA ILE A 199 -13.14 12.30 42.94
C ILE A 199 -12.52 12.41 44.33
N PRO A 200 -12.57 13.59 45.01
CA PRO A 200 -12.10 13.70 46.37
C PRO A 200 -12.99 12.89 47.33
N VAL A 201 -12.37 12.09 48.14
CA VAL A 201 -13.06 11.50 49.32
C VAL A 201 -13.17 12.61 50.35
N ILE A 202 -14.38 12.90 50.77
CA ILE A 202 -14.68 13.86 51.84
C ILE A 202 -14.37 13.22 53.18
#